data_7f6df03eece05b974d661f9c3c9f2d27
#
_entry.id   7f6df03eece05b974d661f9c3c9f2d27
#
_cell.length_a   1.000
_cell.length_b   1.000
_cell.length_c   1.000
_cell.angle_alpha   90.00
_cell.angle_beta   90.00
_cell.angle_gamma   90.00
#
_symmetry.space_group_name_H-M   'P 1'
#
loop_
_entity.id
_entity.type
_entity.pdbx_description
1 polymer ?
#
loop_
_entity_poly.entity_id
_entity_poly.type
_entity_poly.pdbx_seq_one_letter_code
_entity_poly.pdbx_strand_id
1 'polypeptide(L)'
;MKRLALFLALLLVAPFGGCPHNNDDLKDTITTGTWRVSYFVENGDEDTSLFHGYVFTFKPDGAVSVIRPSLPLAPGTWNEYNNDNRLTLDFGQSGLLERLNEDWVVARVDDNAILLNEPGHPLNQCEFARIY
;
A
#
# COMPACT_ATOMS: atom_id res chain seq x y z
N MET A 1 30.73 -39.74 -49.13
CA MET A 1 30.62 -38.32 -48.71
C MET A 1 29.49 -38.19 -47.77
N LYS A 2 29.81 -38.12 -46.56
CA LYS A 2 28.80 -37.97 -45.50
C LYS A 2 28.66 -36.50 -45.19
N ARG A 3 27.50 -35.97 -45.44
CA ARG A 3 27.17 -34.60 -45.04
C ARG A 3 26.69 -34.64 -43.60
N LEU A 4 27.49 -34.09 -42.76
CA LEU A 4 27.13 -33.91 -41.33
C LEU A 4 26.18 -32.74 -41.29
N ALA A 5 24.91 -33.02 -41.05
CA ALA A 5 23.95 -31.97 -40.76
C ALA A 5 24.11 -31.56 -39.28
N LEU A 6 24.69 -30.42 -39.11
CA LEU A 6 24.79 -29.80 -37.78
C LEU A 6 23.43 -29.22 -37.43
N PHE A 7 22.68 -29.94 -36.64
CA PHE A 7 21.49 -29.38 -36.02
C PHE A 7 21.93 -28.44 -34.90
N LEU A 8 21.92 -27.17 -35.20
CA LEU A 8 22.05 -26.15 -34.21
C LEU A 8 20.72 -26.10 -33.47
N ALA A 9 20.63 -26.74 -32.35
CA ALA A 9 19.52 -26.58 -31.45
C ALA A 9 19.60 -25.18 -30.83
N LEU A 10 18.83 -24.29 -31.40
CA LEU A 10 18.64 -22.98 -30.83
C LEU A 10 17.81 -23.15 -29.53
N LEU A 11 18.48 -23.22 -28.41
CA LEU A 11 17.81 -23.13 -27.13
C LEU A 11 17.27 -21.70 -26.98
N LEU A 12 16.01 -21.56 -27.31
CA LEU A 12 15.29 -20.34 -26.93
C LEU A 12 15.11 -20.37 -25.45
N VAL A 13 16.04 -19.78 -24.73
CA VAL A 13 15.83 -19.42 -23.35
C VAL A 13 14.87 -18.24 -23.38
N ALA A 14 13.61 -18.52 -23.15
CA ALA A 14 12.67 -17.46 -22.88
C ALA A 14 13.15 -16.74 -21.63
N PRO A 15 13.42 -15.45 -21.68
CA PRO A 15 13.67 -14.73 -20.45
C PRO A 15 12.38 -14.78 -19.65
N PHE A 16 12.41 -15.42 -18.50
CA PHE A 16 11.43 -15.17 -17.49
C PHE A 16 11.69 -13.75 -17.00
N GLY A 17 11.28 -12.80 -17.83
CA GLY A 17 11.20 -11.45 -17.41
C GLY A 17 10.02 -11.33 -16.51
N GLY A 18 10.24 -11.00 -15.30
CA GLY A 18 9.15 -10.49 -14.62
C GLY A 18 8.92 -11.07 -13.30
N CYS A 19 9.66 -10.60 -12.42
CA CYS A 19 9.07 -10.33 -11.13
C CYS A 19 8.09 -9.20 -11.32
N PRO A 20 6.80 -9.39 -11.07
CA PRO A 20 5.90 -8.28 -10.94
C PRO A 20 6.46 -7.40 -9.84
N HIS A 21 6.91 -6.23 -10.22
CA HIS A 21 7.28 -5.24 -9.27
C HIS A 21 6.04 -4.57 -8.81
N ASN A 22 5.67 -4.91 -7.64
CA ASN A 22 4.56 -4.30 -6.99
C ASN A 22 4.86 -2.87 -6.56
N ASN A 23 6.13 -2.49 -6.60
CA ASN A 23 6.57 -1.22 -6.04
C ASN A 23 6.32 -0.02 -6.93
N ASP A 24 6.25 -0.23 -8.23
CA ASP A 24 5.96 0.85 -9.17
C ASP A 24 4.54 1.33 -9.05
N ASP A 25 3.71 0.54 -8.41
CA ASP A 25 2.28 0.69 -8.43
C ASP A 25 1.71 1.25 -7.13
N LEU A 26 2.51 1.58 -6.15
CA LEU A 26 1.97 2.10 -4.90
C LEU A 26 1.13 3.35 -5.17
N LYS A 27 1.67 4.32 -5.90
CA LYS A 27 0.94 5.54 -6.22
C LYS A 27 -0.29 5.25 -7.07
N ASP A 28 -0.13 4.45 -8.10
CA ASP A 28 -1.24 4.11 -8.98
C ASP A 28 -2.30 3.29 -8.25
N THR A 29 -1.87 2.37 -7.41
CA THR A 29 -2.76 1.53 -6.61
C THR A 29 -3.51 2.34 -5.57
N ILE A 30 -2.81 3.13 -4.76
CA ILE A 30 -3.42 3.85 -3.65
C ILE A 30 -4.37 4.96 -4.11
N THR A 31 -4.09 5.56 -5.27
CA THR A 31 -4.94 6.62 -5.83
C THR A 31 -6.13 6.10 -6.63
N THR A 32 -6.28 4.79 -6.74
CA THR A 32 -7.41 4.17 -7.44
C THR A 32 -8.44 3.69 -6.42
N GLY A 33 -9.66 4.19 -6.55
CA GLY A 33 -10.78 3.79 -5.69
C GLY A 33 -10.70 4.34 -4.28
N THR A 34 -11.37 3.66 -3.37
CA THR A 34 -11.45 4.03 -1.97
C THR A 34 -11.02 2.90 -1.07
N TRP A 35 -10.62 3.25 0.14
CA TRP A 35 -9.99 2.33 1.07
C TRP A 35 -10.63 2.41 2.45
N ARG A 36 -10.53 1.31 3.18
CA ARG A 36 -10.86 1.24 4.61
C ARG A 36 -9.68 0.65 5.37
N VAL A 37 -9.57 0.93 6.65
CA VAL A 37 -8.65 0.21 7.53
C VAL A 37 -9.25 -1.16 7.81
N SER A 38 -8.57 -2.20 7.35
CA SER A 38 -8.98 -3.60 7.52
C SER A 38 -8.30 -4.29 8.68
N TYR A 39 -7.18 -3.75 9.12
CA TYR A 39 -6.42 -4.27 10.26
C TYR A 39 -5.55 -3.16 10.85
N PHE A 40 -5.59 -3.02 12.16
CA PHE A 40 -4.77 -2.04 12.87
C PHE A 40 -4.35 -2.62 14.22
N VAL A 41 -3.03 -2.68 14.44
CA VAL A 41 -2.44 -3.13 15.69
C VAL A 41 -1.41 -2.11 16.15
N GLU A 42 -1.51 -1.70 17.40
CA GLU A 42 -0.58 -0.78 18.03
C GLU A 42 -0.28 -1.26 19.45
N ASN A 43 1.00 -1.40 19.78
CA ASN A 43 1.46 -1.86 21.10
C ASN A 43 0.85 -3.20 21.56
N GLY A 44 0.61 -4.11 20.60
CA GLY A 44 0.02 -5.41 20.87
C GLY A 44 -1.51 -5.42 20.95
N ASP A 45 -2.16 -4.25 20.86
CA ASP A 45 -3.61 -4.15 20.88
C ASP A 45 -4.16 -4.02 19.46
N GLU A 46 -5.08 -4.91 19.10
CA GLU A 46 -5.79 -4.85 17.84
C GLU A 46 -7.01 -3.94 18.00
N ASP A 47 -6.95 -2.79 17.33
CA ASP A 47 -7.94 -1.72 17.47
C ASP A 47 -8.63 -1.40 16.13
N THR A 48 -8.72 -2.35 15.24
CA THR A 48 -9.31 -2.19 13.90
C THR A 48 -10.73 -1.63 13.96
N SER A 49 -11.52 -2.05 14.93
CA SER A 49 -12.91 -1.65 15.07
C SER A 49 -13.11 -0.14 15.26
N LEU A 50 -12.09 0.56 15.76
CA LEU A 50 -12.14 2.01 15.94
C LEU A 50 -12.26 2.76 14.60
N PHE A 51 -11.76 2.15 13.53
CA PHE A 51 -11.80 2.74 12.18
C PHE A 51 -13.00 2.30 11.35
N HIS A 52 -13.93 1.62 11.97
CA HIS A 52 -15.10 1.13 11.27
C HIS A 52 -15.94 2.27 10.70
N GLY A 53 -16.28 2.18 9.41
CA GLY A 53 -17.05 3.20 8.73
C GLY A 53 -16.24 4.36 8.12
N TYR A 54 -14.93 4.42 8.36
CA TYR A 54 -14.06 5.41 7.74
C TYR A 54 -13.71 4.99 6.32
N VAL A 55 -13.88 5.90 5.38
CA VAL A 55 -13.54 5.72 3.97
C VAL A 55 -12.47 6.72 3.58
N PHE A 56 -11.37 6.23 3.06
CA PHE A 56 -10.19 7.00 2.68
C PHE A 56 -10.09 7.09 1.17
N THR A 57 -9.83 8.28 0.66
CA THR A 57 -9.51 8.53 -0.75
C THR A 57 -8.18 9.25 -0.82
N PHE A 58 -7.20 8.59 -1.44
CA PHE A 58 -5.87 9.16 -1.63
C PHE A 58 -5.80 9.81 -3.01
N LYS A 59 -5.51 11.09 -3.03
CA LYS A 59 -5.47 11.88 -4.26
C LYS A 59 -4.06 12.01 -4.80
N PRO A 60 -3.88 12.07 -6.13
CA PRO A 60 -2.54 12.17 -6.72
C PRO A 60 -1.74 13.41 -6.30
N ASP A 61 -2.40 14.45 -5.84
CA ASP A 61 -1.76 15.70 -5.37
C ASP A 61 -1.22 15.59 -3.94
N GLY A 62 -1.38 14.44 -3.27
CA GLY A 62 -0.92 14.24 -1.91
C GLY A 62 -1.97 14.51 -0.83
N ALA A 63 -3.20 14.81 -1.19
CA ALA A 63 -4.29 14.95 -0.24
C ALA A 63 -4.92 13.60 0.09
N VAL A 64 -5.43 13.47 1.32
CA VAL A 64 -6.27 12.35 1.73
C VAL A 64 -7.61 12.90 2.18
N SER A 65 -8.66 12.45 1.54
CA SER A 65 -10.04 12.72 1.96
C SER A 65 -10.53 11.57 2.83
N VAL A 66 -11.11 11.88 3.98
CA VAL A 66 -11.67 10.88 4.88
C VAL A 66 -13.14 11.19 5.09
N ILE A 67 -13.98 10.20 4.88
CA ILE A 67 -15.42 10.31 5.09
C ILE A 67 -15.82 9.31 6.18
N ARG A 68 -16.64 9.80 7.10
CA ARG A 68 -17.34 8.98 8.07
C ARG A 68 -18.81 9.41 8.08
N PRO A 69 -19.75 8.47 8.10
CA PRO A 69 -21.16 8.83 8.27
C PRO A 69 -21.33 9.67 9.54
N SER A 70 -21.93 10.84 9.41
CA SER A 70 -22.25 11.77 10.49
C SER A 70 -21.17 12.74 10.99
N LEU A 71 -19.91 12.63 10.55
CA LEU A 71 -18.88 13.61 10.94
C LEU A 71 -17.96 13.94 9.77
N PRO A 72 -17.92 15.22 9.33
CA PRO A 72 -16.87 15.65 8.41
C PRO A 72 -15.53 15.60 9.14
N LEU A 73 -14.57 14.90 8.53
CA LEU A 73 -13.23 14.80 9.07
C LEU A 73 -12.28 15.73 8.31
N ALA A 74 -11.31 16.27 9.04
CA ALA A 74 -10.29 17.09 8.43
C ALA A 74 -9.48 16.27 7.42
N PRO A 75 -9.14 16.84 6.25
CA PRO A 75 -8.30 16.15 5.28
C PRO A 75 -6.91 15.94 5.83
N GLY A 76 -6.28 14.86 5.39
CA GLY A 76 -4.89 14.56 5.66
C GLY A 76 -4.02 14.72 4.42
N THR A 77 -2.78 14.35 4.58
CA THR A 77 -1.80 14.29 3.50
C THR A 77 -1.12 12.93 3.47
N TRP A 78 -0.64 12.55 2.31
CA TRP A 78 0.17 11.38 2.13
C TRP A 78 1.33 11.66 1.19
N ASN A 79 2.41 10.92 1.35
CA ASN A 79 3.55 10.99 0.46
C ASN A 79 4.25 9.63 0.40
N GLU A 80 4.66 9.24 -0.79
CA GLU A 80 5.51 8.08 -0.98
C GLU A 80 6.96 8.53 -1.19
N TYR A 81 7.90 7.72 -0.78
CA TYR A 81 9.30 7.96 -1.06
C TYR A 81 10.13 6.68 -0.91
N ASN A 82 11.41 6.77 -1.20
CA ASN A 82 12.36 5.66 -1.12
C ASN A 82 11.95 4.48 -2.00
N ASN A 83 11.68 4.77 -3.29
CA ASN A 83 11.24 3.76 -4.28
C ASN A 83 10.02 2.97 -3.83
N ASP A 84 9.01 3.67 -3.35
CA ASP A 84 7.74 3.10 -2.88
C ASP A 84 7.83 2.18 -1.67
N ASN A 85 8.94 2.23 -0.94
CA ASN A 85 9.09 1.46 0.30
C ASN A 85 8.58 2.19 1.53
N ARG A 86 8.28 3.47 1.40
CA ARG A 86 7.80 4.29 2.51
C ARG A 86 6.56 5.05 2.12
N LEU A 87 5.65 5.13 3.05
CA LEU A 87 4.41 5.89 2.94
C LEU A 87 4.23 6.72 4.20
N THR A 88 4.26 8.04 4.05
CA THR A 88 3.98 8.95 5.16
C THR A 88 2.52 9.34 5.14
N LEU A 89 1.86 9.22 6.28
CA LEU A 89 0.50 9.69 6.50
C LEU A 89 0.51 10.77 7.59
N ASP A 90 -0.22 11.85 7.36
CA ASP A 90 -0.37 12.94 8.32
C ASP A 90 -1.81 13.47 8.28
N PHE A 91 -2.52 13.27 9.37
CA PHE A 91 -3.87 13.78 9.58
C PHE A 91 -3.90 14.91 10.61
N GLY A 92 -2.74 15.46 10.95
CA GLY A 92 -2.63 16.47 11.98
C GLY A 92 -3.08 15.95 13.34
N GLN A 93 -3.72 16.82 14.11
CA GLN A 93 -4.26 16.47 15.42
C GLN A 93 -5.76 16.18 15.31
N SER A 94 -6.09 15.15 14.57
CA SER A 94 -7.48 14.81 14.22
C SER A 94 -8.05 13.64 15.06
N GLY A 95 -7.70 13.57 16.32
CA GLY A 95 -8.23 12.54 17.23
C GLY A 95 -7.80 11.13 16.82
N LEU A 96 -8.76 10.27 16.47
CA LEU A 96 -8.46 8.89 16.12
C LEU A 96 -7.50 8.77 14.92
N LEU A 97 -7.65 9.62 13.92
CA LEU A 97 -6.81 9.57 12.72
C LEU A 97 -5.34 9.90 13.01
N GLU A 98 -5.07 10.59 14.10
CA GLU A 98 -3.70 10.87 14.53
C GLU A 98 -2.89 9.58 14.78
N ARG A 99 -3.55 8.49 15.12
CA ARG A 99 -2.92 7.18 15.29
C ARG A 99 -2.36 6.60 13.99
N LEU A 100 -2.80 7.11 12.84
CA LEU A 100 -2.28 6.75 11.52
C LEU A 100 -1.09 7.61 11.09
N ASN A 101 -0.79 8.69 11.81
CA ASN A 101 0.34 9.57 11.52
C ASN A 101 1.64 8.81 11.77
N GLU A 102 2.30 8.43 10.71
CA GLU A 102 3.55 7.69 10.78
C GLU A 102 4.24 7.72 9.43
N ASP A 103 5.52 7.45 9.47
CA ASP A 103 6.33 7.16 8.30
C ASP A 103 6.38 5.63 8.13
N TRP A 104 5.38 5.08 7.49
CA TRP A 104 5.18 3.64 7.41
C TRP A 104 6.15 2.98 6.44
N VAL A 105 6.60 1.79 6.80
CA VAL A 105 7.26 0.87 5.86
C VAL A 105 6.19 0.13 5.07
N VAL A 106 6.27 0.18 3.76
CA VAL A 106 5.35 -0.54 2.88
C VAL A 106 5.79 -2.00 2.80
N ALA A 107 5.04 -2.89 3.43
CA ALA A 107 5.34 -4.30 3.46
C ALA A 107 4.75 -5.06 2.28
N ARG A 108 3.57 -4.63 1.80
CA ARG A 108 2.90 -5.26 0.66
C ARG A 108 1.96 -4.28 -0.01
N VAL A 109 1.95 -4.31 -1.33
CA VAL A 109 0.98 -3.61 -2.17
C VAL A 109 0.43 -4.60 -3.19
N ASP A 110 -0.88 -4.70 -3.26
CA ASP A 110 -1.59 -5.37 -4.34
C ASP A 110 -2.89 -4.63 -4.64
N ASP A 111 -3.66 -5.10 -5.62
CA ASP A 111 -4.89 -4.40 -6.04
C ASP A 111 -5.96 -4.34 -4.95
N ASN A 112 -5.86 -5.16 -3.94
CA ASN A 112 -6.86 -5.31 -2.89
C ASN A 112 -6.45 -4.74 -1.54
N ALA A 113 -5.15 -4.66 -1.28
CA ALA A 113 -4.65 -4.31 0.04
C ALA A 113 -3.28 -3.64 0.00
N ILE A 114 -3.05 -2.79 0.98
CA ILE A 114 -1.74 -2.17 1.26
C ILE A 114 -1.44 -2.45 2.73
N LEU A 115 -0.37 -3.21 2.97
CA LEU A 115 0.07 -3.55 4.32
C LEU A 115 1.26 -2.67 4.73
N LEU A 116 1.14 -2.04 5.86
CA LEU A 116 2.11 -1.10 6.43
C LEU A 116 2.62 -1.60 7.78
N ASN A 117 3.91 -1.44 8.00
CA ASN A 117 4.55 -1.70 9.31
C ASN A 117 5.17 -0.41 9.84
N GLU A 118 5.13 -0.22 11.15
CA GLU A 118 5.82 0.88 11.79
C GLU A 118 7.34 0.63 11.81
N PRO A 119 8.18 1.62 11.43
CA PRO A 119 9.63 1.46 11.50
C PRO A 119 10.11 1.18 12.92
N GLY A 120 10.93 0.14 13.08
CA GLY A 120 11.45 -0.25 14.40
C GLY A 120 10.46 -1.00 15.28
N HIS A 121 9.20 -1.07 14.90
CA HIS A 121 8.13 -1.79 15.62
C HIS A 121 7.29 -2.62 14.64
N PRO A 122 7.85 -3.71 14.10
CA PRO A 122 7.18 -4.45 13.01
C PRO A 122 5.89 -5.14 13.44
N LEU A 123 5.60 -5.24 14.72
CA LEU A 123 4.32 -5.73 15.22
C LEU A 123 3.21 -4.68 15.19
N ASN A 124 3.57 -3.41 15.05
CA ASN A 124 2.61 -2.34 14.81
C ASN A 124 2.31 -2.28 13.32
N GLN A 125 1.07 -2.53 12.96
CA GLN A 125 0.66 -2.70 11.58
C GLN A 125 -0.62 -1.95 11.28
N CYS A 126 -0.72 -1.48 10.04
CA CYS A 126 -1.94 -0.96 9.47
C CYS A 126 -2.14 -1.56 8.08
N GLU A 127 -3.31 -2.12 7.83
CA GLU A 127 -3.68 -2.59 6.51
C GLU A 127 -4.87 -1.78 6.00
N PHE A 128 -4.72 -1.26 4.80
CA PHE A 128 -5.82 -0.69 4.04
C PHE A 128 -6.33 -1.71 3.04
N ALA A 129 -7.62 -1.93 3.03
CA ALA A 129 -8.28 -2.77 2.03
C ALA A 129 -9.13 -1.92 1.09
N ARG A 130 -9.12 -2.27 -0.19
CA ARG A 130 -9.94 -1.59 -1.19
C ARG A 130 -11.42 -1.87 -0.96
N ILE A 131 -12.22 -0.83 -1.09
CA ILE A 131 -13.67 -0.95 -1.07
C ILE A 131 -14.17 -1.11 -2.51
N TYR A 132 -15.01 -2.12 -2.75
CA TYR A 132 -15.61 -2.41 -4.04
C TYR A 132 -17.09 -2.03 -4.05
#